data_ee9d4204286511e1906f6d1a18020305
#
_entry.id   ee9d4204286511e1906f6d1a18020305
#
_cell.length_a   1.000
_cell.length_b   1.000
_cell.length_c   1.000
_cell.angle_alpha   90.00
_cell.angle_beta   90.00
_cell.angle_gamma   90.00
#
_symmetry.space_group_name_H-M   'P 1'
#
loop_
_entity.id
_entity.type
_entity.pdbx_description
1 polymer ?
#
loop_
_entity_poly.entity_id
_entity_poly.type
_entity_poly.pdbx_seq_one_letter_code
_entity_poly.pdbx_strand_id
1 'polypeptide(L)'
;MTLNIGWIGCGRHATHMLMPQLGRNDMRIAAVCDLNRDAAVSAAWQYGAEAVYGDYAELIDHQGLDAVCMAVGPDLHRIASIAALERGLPVFLEKPPARDAAGAREIAAAAEKAGKPVIVGFMKRYSTGNRIAGNILRGESFGKVLGVTGSYMSGPAYFAGVPDYSGFYLHHCVHYMDLIPWFAGSAFDDMAVRTVETAPGHLLLHLNFTCENGAIGTVVMGTIQSRGTPTEDITIMGDHRRIEIENVINVRYFRNPPFKAEDPAASLAGGADTLSWTPNFTAAANEDHKGYAALMADAAKAFRGEANTAPDITDGVSAMESLERMTALIDDDLRRRRK
;
A
#
# COMPACT_ATOMS: atom_id res chain seq x y z
N MET A 1 10.24 -24.92 5.33
CA MET A 1 11.17 -25.04 4.17
C MET A 1 11.53 -23.64 3.72
N THR A 2 12.80 -23.32 3.56
CA THR A 2 13.26 -22.01 3.09
C THR A 2 12.94 -21.86 1.61
N LEU A 3 12.33 -20.75 1.21
CA LEU A 3 12.02 -20.45 -0.18
C LEU A 3 13.20 -19.76 -0.87
N ASN A 4 13.53 -20.17 -2.07
CA ASN A 4 14.53 -19.54 -2.93
C ASN A 4 13.86 -18.48 -3.81
N ILE A 5 14.26 -17.25 -3.63
CA ILE A 5 13.64 -16.08 -4.27
C ILE A 5 14.54 -15.54 -5.37
N GLY A 6 14.01 -15.37 -6.58
CA GLY A 6 14.58 -14.52 -7.59
C GLY A 6 14.14 -13.07 -7.35
N TRP A 7 15.07 -12.13 -7.27
CA TRP A 7 14.76 -10.73 -7.00
C TRP A 7 15.07 -9.81 -8.18
N ILE A 8 14.09 -9.09 -8.70
CA ILE A 8 14.23 -8.14 -9.82
C ILE A 8 14.10 -6.70 -9.32
N GLY A 9 15.12 -5.88 -9.58
CA GLY A 9 15.20 -4.49 -9.15
C GLY A 9 15.94 -4.32 -7.82
N CYS A 10 17.21 -3.90 -7.88
CA CYS A 10 18.11 -3.75 -6.74
C CYS A 10 18.28 -2.28 -6.31
N GLY A 11 17.27 -1.45 -6.56
CA GLY A 11 17.26 -0.06 -6.17
C GLY A 11 17.16 0.14 -4.64
N ARG A 12 17.32 1.39 -4.20
CA ARG A 12 17.32 1.75 -2.78
C ARG A 12 16.07 1.26 -2.03
N HIS A 13 14.89 1.33 -2.63
CA HIS A 13 13.66 0.86 -1.98
C HIS A 13 13.72 -0.65 -1.70
N ALA A 14 14.10 -1.44 -2.70
CA ALA A 14 14.26 -2.87 -2.56
C ALA A 14 15.26 -3.24 -1.47
N THR A 15 16.48 -2.70 -1.56
CA THR A 15 17.60 -3.07 -0.69
C THR A 15 17.45 -2.58 0.76
N HIS A 16 16.74 -1.47 1.00
CA HIS A 16 16.60 -0.94 2.37
C HIS A 16 15.28 -1.34 3.06
N MET A 17 14.23 -1.61 2.30
CA MET A 17 12.90 -1.81 2.88
C MET A 17 12.40 -3.27 2.75
N LEU A 18 12.63 -3.93 1.61
CA LEU A 18 12.02 -5.22 1.30
C LEU A 18 12.96 -6.41 1.50
N MET A 19 14.13 -6.39 0.86
CA MET A 19 15.10 -7.49 0.97
C MET A 19 15.50 -7.84 2.41
N PRO A 20 15.68 -6.86 3.35
CA PRO A 20 15.97 -7.17 4.74
C PRO A 20 14.91 -8.00 5.45
N GLN A 21 13.68 -8.03 4.93
CA GLN A 21 12.55 -8.74 5.54
C GLN A 21 12.51 -10.22 5.14
N LEU A 22 13.22 -10.63 4.07
CA LEU A 22 13.10 -11.98 3.54
C LEU A 22 13.66 -13.02 4.51
N GLY A 23 14.85 -12.82 5.06
CA GLY A 23 15.50 -13.77 5.96
C GLY A 23 14.70 -14.06 7.24
N ARG A 24 13.89 -13.10 7.70
CA ARG A 24 13.01 -13.28 8.87
C ARG A 24 11.80 -14.18 8.58
N ASN A 25 11.51 -14.44 7.30
CA ASN A 25 10.35 -15.17 6.82
C ASN A 25 10.73 -16.48 6.09
N ASP A 26 11.91 -17.02 6.39
CA ASP A 26 12.44 -18.20 5.74
C ASP A 26 12.44 -18.09 4.21
N MET A 27 12.82 -16.93 3.70
CA MET A 27 13.06 -16.67 2.28
C MET A 27 14.53 -16.29 2.07
N ARG A 28 15.19 -16.92 1.12
CA ARG A 28 16.58 -16.65 0.73
C ARG A 28 16.60 -16.08 -0.69
N ILE A 29 17.35 -15.02 -0.90
CA ILE A 29 17.59 -14.51 -2.25
C ILE A 29 18.62 -15.41 -2.93
N ALA A 30 18.19 -16.22 -3.90
CA ALA A 30 19.05 -17.12 -4.67
C ALA A 30 19.71 -16.39 -5.85
N ALA A 31 18.97 -15.48 -6.49
CA ALA A 31 19.43 -14.72 -7.65
C ALA A 31 18.90 -13.29 -7.61
N VAL A 32 19.66 -12.34 -8.14
CA VAL A 32 19.27 -10.94 -8.30
C VAL A 32 19.41 -10.48 -9.75
N CYS A 33 18.57 -9.53 -10.16
CA CYS A 33 18.62 -8.90 -11.47
C CYS A 33 18.43 -7.39 -11.34
N ASP A 34 19.28 -6.62 -12.02
CA ASP A 34 19.10 -5.19 -12.25
C ASP A 34 19.82 -4.79 -13.55
N LEU A 35 19.27 -3.83 -14.29
CA LEU A 35 19.96 -3.24 -15.44
C LEU A 35 21.27 -2.55 -15.04
N ASN A 36 21.32 -1.99 -13.84
CA ASN A 36 22.54 -1.50 -13.22
C ASN A 36 23.29 -2.66 -12.57
N ARG A 37 24.33 -3.17 -13.27
CA ARG A 37 25.13 -4.30 -12.81
C ARG A 37 25.76 -4.05 -11.43
N ASP A 38 26.20 -2.85 -11.13
CA ASP A 38 26.85 -2.54 -9.84
C ASP A 38 25.82 -2.62 -8.68
N ALA A 39 24.60 -2.18 -8.91
CA ALA A 39 23.50 -2.33 -7.95
C ALA A 39 23.17 -3.80 -7.71
N ALA A 40 23.11 -4.61 -8.78
CA ALA A 40 22.86 -6.04 -8.66
C ALA A 40 23.98 -6.77 -7.91
N VAL A 41 25.24 -6.49 -8.23
CA VAL A 41 26.41 -7.07 -7.55
C VAL A 41 26.46 -6.68 -6.08
N SER A 42 26.18 -5.42 -5.76
CA SER A 42 26.12 -4.94 -4.38
C SER A 42 25.02 -5.63 -3.59
N ALA A 43 23.84 -5.79 -4.17
CA ALA A 43 22.72 -6.50 -3.54
C ALA A 43 23.05 -7.99 -3.35
N ALA A 44 23.66 -8.64 -4.35
CA ALA A 44 24.09 -10.03 -4.23
C ALA A 44 25.07 -10.23 -3.08
N TRP A 45 26.06 -9.38 -2.97
CA TRP A 45 27.03 -9.41 -1.87
C TRP A 45 26.36 -9.21 -0.51
N GLN A 46 25.45 -8.23 -0.41
CA GLN A 46 24.78 -7.87 0.85
C GLN A 46 23.83 -8.96 1.34
N TYR A 47 23.13 -9.64 0.44
CA TYR A 47 22.07 -10.59 0.76
C TYR A 47 22.43 -12.06 0.48
N GLY A 48 23.65 -12.30 0.01
CA GLY A 48 24.16 -13.66 -0.21
C GLY A 48 23.56 -14.36 -1.44
N ALA A 49 23.15 -13.61 -2.46
CA ALA A 49 22.67 -14.20 -3.71
C ALA A 49 23.82 -14.85 -4.48
N GLU A 50 23.57 -16.05 -5.03
CA GLU A 50 24.58 -16.86 -5.72
C GLU A 50 24.74 -16.44 -7.18
N ALA A 51 23.70 -15.83 -7.79
CA ALA A 51 23.69 -15.45 -9.20
C ALA A 51 23.26 -13.98 -9.41
N VAL A 52 23.86 -13.35 -10.42
CA VAL A 52 23.61 -11.96 -10.80
C VAL A 52 23.28 -11.89 -12.29
N TYR A 53 22.14 -11.33 -12.63
CA TYR A 53 21.63 -11.19 -13.98
C TYR A 53 21.45 -9.72 -14.38
N GLY A 54 21.57 -9.42 -15.67
CA GLY A 54 21.23 -8.13 -16.25
C GLY A 54 19.86 -8.13 -16.94
N ASP A 55 19.30 -9.28 -17.17
CA ASP A 55 18.00 -9.48 -17.81
C ASP A 55 17.07 -10.29 -16.91
N TYR A 56 15.83 -9.82 -16.75
CA TYR A 56 14.83 -10.47 -15.91
C TYR A 56 14.43 -11.86 -16.42
N ALA A 57 14.44 -12.08 -17.74
CA ALA A 57 14.08 -13.37 -18.32
C ALA A 57 15.15 -14.45 -17.98
N GLU A 58 16.43 -14.07 -17.99
CA GLU A 58 17.52 -14.97 -17.54
C GLU A 58 17.38 -15.31 -16.05
N LEU A 59 16.98 -14.32 -15.21
CA LEU A 59 16.72 -14.58 -13.79
C LEU A 59 15.54 -15.54 -13.60
N ILE A 60 14.43 -15.35 -14.32
CA ILE A 60 13.24 -16.20 -14.23
C ILE A 60 13.58 -17.65 -14.64
N ASP A 61 14.54 -17.86 -15.51
CA ASP A 61 15.04 -19.19 -15.93
C ASP A 61 16.06 -19.80 -14.95
N HIS A 62 16.45 -19.08 -13.88
CA HIS A 62 17.34 -19.61 -12.86
C HIS A 62 16.71 -20.83 -12.16
N GLN A 63 17.49 -21.93 -12.09
CA GLN A 63 16.99 -23.19 -11.57
C GLN A 63 16.78 -23.16 -10.06
N GLY A 64 15.68 -23.74 -9.60
CA GLY A 64 15.40 -23.92 -8.18
C GLY A 64 14.77 -22.70 -7.50
N LEU A 65 14.23 -21.74 -8.25
CA LEU A 65 13.40 -20.67 -7.68
C LEU A 65 12.04 -21.23 -7.25
N ASP A 66 11.58 -20.76 -6.10
CA ASP A 66 10.25 -21.02 -5.56
C ASP A 66 9.28 -19.85 -5.83
N ALA A 67 9.80 -18.63 -5.99
CA ALA A 67 9.02 -17.42 -6.29
C ALA A 67 9.92 -16.32 -6.89
N VAL A 68 9.27 -15.33 -7.52
CA VAL A 68 9.92 -14.10 -7.98
C VAL A 68 9.35 -12.90 -7.21
N CYS A 69 10.25 -12.09 -6.66
CA CYS A 69 9.91 -10.80 -6.04
C CYS A 69 10.48 -9.66 -6.87
N MET A 70 9.75 -8.54 -6.97
CA MET A 70 10.23 -7.43 -7.79
C MET A 70 9.82 -6.05 -7.23
N ALA A 71 10.74 -5.09 -7.42
CA ALA A 71 10.52 -3.68 -7.10
C ALA A 71 11.14 -2.81 -8.20
N VAL A 72 10.39 -2.64 -9.27
CA VAL A 72 10.78 -1.98 -10.52
C VAL A 72 9.71 -0.98 -10.99
N GLY A 73 9.83 -0.45 -12.19
CA GLY A 73 8.79 0.40 -12.77
C GLY A 73 7.54 -0.41 -13.19
N PRO A 74 6.36 0.23 -13.27
CA PRO A 74 5.09 -0.44 -13.50
C PRO A 74 5.00 -1.20 -14.83
N ASP A 75 5.71 -0.74 -15.87
CA ASP A 75 5.77 -1.44 -17.15
C ASP A 75 6.48 -2.79 -17.03
N LEU A 76 7.60 -2.81 -16.29
CA LEU A 76 8.36 -4.04 -16.07
C LEU A 76 7.66 -4.94 -15.05
N HIS A 77 6.94 -4.40 -14.05
CA HIS A 77 6.08 -5.19 -13.17
C HIS A 77 5.13 -6.07 -13.99
N ARG A 78 4.44 -5.50 -14.98
CA ARG A 78 3.52 -6.25 -15.84
C ARG A 78 4.22 -7.35 -16.63
N ILE A 79 5.27 -7.00 -17.35
CA ILE A 79 5.96 -7.92 -18.27
C ILE A 79 6.63 -9.07 -17.50
N ALA A 80 7.39 -8.74 -16.45
CA ALA A 80 8.14 -9.74 -15.68
C ALA A 80 7.22 -10.63 -14.83
N SER A 81 6.10 -10.09 -14.32
CA SER A 81 5.11 -10.91 -13.59
C SER A 81 4.47 -11.95 -14.50
N ILE A 82 4.05 -11.57 -15.71
CA ILE A 82 3.47 -12.50 -16.67
C ILE A 82 4.49 -13.58 -17.04
N ALA A 83 5.75 -13.21 -17.32
CA ALA A 83 6.79 -14.17 -17.64
C ALA A 83 7.08 -15.15 -16.48
N ALA A 84 7.10 -14.68 -15.23
CA ALA A 84 7.28 -15.54 -14.04
C ALA A 84 6.09 -16.50 -13.88
N LEU A 85 4.86 -16.03 -14.06
CA LEU A 85 3.64 -16.85 -13.99
C LEU A 85 3.61 -17.92 -15.08
N GLU A 86 4.06 -17.63 -16.29
CA GLU A 86 4.20 -18.61 -17.38
C GLU A 86 5.18 -19.73 -17.07
N ARG A 87 6.15 -19.47 -16.18
CA ARG A 87 7.07 -20.49 -15.62
C ARG A 87 6.54 -21.19 -14.36
N GLY A 88 5.29 -20.87 -13.96
CA GLY A 88 4.64 -21.44 -12.78
C GLY A 88 5.16 -20.91 -11.46
N LEU A 89 5.84 -19.74 -11.45
CA LEU A 89 6.37 -19.11 -10.25
C LEU A 89 5.35 -18.12 -9.68
N PRO A 90 5.03 -18.19 -8.39
CA PRO A 90 4.29 -17.14 -7.70
C PRO A 90 5.09 -15.84 -7.66
N VAL A 91 4.38 -14.70 -7.54
CA VAL A 91 4.98 -13.37 -7.68
C VAL A 91 4.64 -12.48 -6.49
N PHE A 92 5.62 -11.76 -5.98
CA PHE A 92 5.43 -10.51 -5.25
C PHE A 92 5.90 -9.35 -6.11
N LEU A 93 5.09 -8.32 -6.24
CA LEU A 93 5.47 -7.09 -6.92
C LEU A 93 5.12 -5.86 -6.10
N GLU A 94 6.00 -4.85 -6.14
CA GLU A 94 5.69 -3.55 -5.54
C GLU A 94 4.54 -2.84 -6.28
N LYS A 95 3.89 -1.94 -5.56
CA LYS A 95 2.86 -1.08 -6.17
C LYS A 95 3.50 0.05 -7.02
N PRO A 96 2.84 0.55 -8.05
CA PRO A 96 1.62 0.02 -8.62
C PRO A 96 1.89 -1.26 -9.41
N PRO A 97 0.90 -2.17 -9.51
CA PRO A 97 1.12 -3.44 -10.20
C PRO A 97 1.40 -3.29 -11.69
N ALA A 98 0.85 -2.25 -12.30
CA ALA A 98 1.05 -1.87 -13.69
C ALA A 98 0.89 -0.37 -13.86
N ARG A 99 1.08 0.16 -15.06
CA ARG A 99 0.89 1.58 -15.38
C ARG A 99 -0.60 1.98 -15.33
N ASP A 100 -1.48 1.04 -15.64
CA ASP A 100 -2.92 1.22 -15.77
C ASP A 100 -3.69 -0.05 -15.33
N ALA A 101 -5.02 0.06 -15.26
CA ALA A 101 -5.88 -1.04 -14.88
C ALA A 101 -5.88 -2.17 -15.93
N ALA A 102 -5.69 -1.86 -17.20
CA ALA A 102 -5.60 -2.87 -18.25
C ALA A 102 -4.40 -3.79 -18.04
N GLY A 103 -3.22 -3.22 -17.75
CA GLY A 103 -2.03 -3.99 -17.42
C GLY A 103 -2.17 -4.81 -16.14
N ALA A 104 -2.86 -4.29 -15.11
CA ALA A 104 -3.15 -5.03 -13.90
C ALA A 104 -4.07 -6.25 -14.18
N ARG A 105 -5.08 -6.08 -15.03
CA ARG A 105 -5.95 -7.18 -15.49
C ARG A 105 -5.21 -8.25 -16.29
N GLU A 106 -4.22 -7.87 -17.10
CA GLU A 106 -3.35 -8.84 -17.79
C GLU A 106 -2.57 -9.72 -16.81
N ILE A 107 -2.02 -9.13 -15.75
CA ILE A 107 -1.35 -9.89 -14.68
C ILE A 107 -2.35 -10.82 -13.98
N ALA A 108 -3.56 -10.33 -13.66
CA ALA A 108 -4.60 -11.13 -13.00
C ALA A 108 -5.00 -12.34 -13.87
N ALA A 109 -5.21 -12.14 -15.16
CA ALA A 109 -5.51 -13.23 -16.09
C ALA A 109 -4.36 -14.26 -16.18
N ALA A 110 -3.11 -13.81 -16.19
CA ALA A 110 -1.95 -14.70 -16.17
C ALA A 110 -1.85 -15.48 -14.85
N ALA A 111 -2.14 -14.84 -13.71
CA ALA A 111 -2.17 -15.46 -12.39
C ALA A 111 -3.23 -16.57 -12.30
N GLU A 112 -4.45 -16.28 -12.78
CA GLU A 112 -5.55 -17.25 -12.85
C GLU A 112 -5.18 -18.46 -13.73
N LYS A 113 -4.65 -18.19 -14.94
CA LYS A 113 -4.20 -19.24 -15.86
C LYS A 113 -3.10 -20.12 -15.27
N ALA A 114 -2.15 -19.54 -14.55
CA ALA A 114 -1.06 -20.24 -13.90
C ALA A 114 -1.47 -20.95 -12.60
N GLY A 115 -2.60 -20.57 -12.00
CA GLY A 115 -3.00 -21.03 -10.66
C GLY A 115 -1.99 -20.64 -9.58
N LYS A 116 -1.35 -19.48 -9.73
CA LYS A 116 -0.30 -18.98 -8.82
C LYS A 116 -0.67 -17.64 -8.21
N PRO A 117 -0.39 -17.41 -6.92
CA PRO A 117 -0.67 -16.14 -6.28
C PRO A 117 0.25 -15.03 -6.82
N VAL A 118 -0.32 -13.84 -6.93
CA VAL A 118 0.40 -12.58 -7.15
C VAL A 118 0.05 -11.65 -6.01
N ILE A 119 1.04 -11.27 -5.22
CA ILE A 119 0.90 -10.39 -4.07
C ILE A 119 1.38 -8.98 -4.46
N VAL A 120 0.57 -7.98 -4.17
CA VAL A 120 0.87 -6.58 -4.47
C VAL A 120 1.37 -5.85 -3.22
N GLY A 121 2.38 -5.01 -3.37
CA GLY A 121 3.08 -4.30 -2.31
C GLY A 121 2.28 -3.19 -1.61
N PHE A 122 1.01 -3.42 -1.26
CA PHE A 122 0.19 -2.47 -0.50
C PHE A 122 0.50 -2.50 0.99
N MET A 123 1.72 -2.11 1.34
CA MET A 123 2.25 -2.19 2.70
C MET A 123 1.47 -1.36 3.71
N LYS A 124 0.69 -0.36 3.29
CA LYS A 124 -0.10 0.47 4.22
C LYS A 124 -1.15 -0.33 5.00
N ARG A 125 -1.70 -1.42 4.44
CA ARG A 125 -2.58 -2.33 5.19
C ARG A 125 -1.87 -2.95 6.41
N TYR A 126 -0.54 -3.04 6.36
CA TYR A 126 0.32 -3.65 7.37
C TYR A 126 1.04 -2.65 8.27
N SER A 127 0.97 -1.36 7.97
CA SER A 127 1.53 -0.34 8.87
C SER A 127 0.89 -0.46 10.25
N THR A 128 1.65 -0.18 11.30
CA THR A 128 1.25 -0.52 12.66
C THR A 128 -0.14 0.03 13.03
N GLY A 129 -0.38 1.32 12.79
CA GLY A 129 -1.67 1.94 13.10
C GLY A 129 -2.82 1.38 12.28
N ASN A 130 -2.62 1.21 10.98
CA ASN A 130 -3.66 0.68 10.09
C ASN A 130 -3.99 -0.78 10.43
N ARG A 131 -2.99 -1.60 10.79
CA ARG A 131 -3.20 -2.99 11.22
C ARG A 131 -3.98 -3.08 12.52
N ILE A 132 -3.68 -2.21 13.50
CA ILE A 132 -4.45 -2.13 14.76
C ILE A 132 -5.90 -1.74 14.44
N ALA A 133 -6.12 -0.71 13.62
CA ALA A 133 -7.45 -0.31 13.18
C ALA A 133 -8.19 -1.46 12.46
N GLY A 134 -7.54 -2.12 11.51
CA GLY A 134 -8.10 -3.28 10.82
C GLY A 134 -8.48 -4.41 11.76
N ASN A 135 -7.71 -4.67 12.83
CA ASN A 135 -8.06 -5.65 13.85
C ASN A 135 -9.32 -5.23 14.64
N ILE A 136 -9.44 -3.94 14.98
CA ILE A 136 -10.63 -3.41 15.66
C ILE A 136 -11.85 -3.53 14.75
N LEU A 137 -11.73 -3.20 13.47
CA LEU A 137 -12.84 -3.27 12.50
C LEU A 137 -13.34 -4.69 12.25
N ARG A 138 -12.45 -5.68 12.27
CA ARG A 138 -12.83 -7.11 12.18
C ARG A 138 -13.44 -7.67 13.46
N GLY A 139 -13.31 -6.97 14.57
CA GLY A 139 -13.95 -7.33 15.82
C GLY A 139 -15.46 -6.99 15.81
N GLU A 140 -16.28 -7.88 16.39
CA GLU A 140 -17.74 -7.70 16.42
C GLU A 140 -18.20 -6.41 17.11
N SER A 141 -17.38 -5.86 18.00
CA SER A 141 -17.72 -4.68 18.80
C SER A 141 -17.72 -3.36 18.02
N PHE A 142 -17.05 -3.27 16.85
CA PHE A 142 -17.03 -2.02 16.07
C PHE A 142 -18.33 -1.84 15.29
N GLY A 143 -18.86 -2.90 14.71
CA GLY A 143 -20.03 -2.86 13.85
C GLY A 143 -19.70 -2.37 12.43
N LYS A 144 -20.70 -1.80 11.77
CA LYS A 144 -20.57 -1.33 10.39
C LYS A 144 -19.74 -0.03 10.31
N VAL A 145 -18.82 0.07 9.35
CA VAL A 145 -18.19 1.34 8.99
C VAL A 145 -19.21 2.19 8.26
N LEU A 146 -19.46 3.39 8.77
CA LEU A 146 -20.38 4.38 8.21
C LEU A 146 -19.65 5.44 7.38
N GLY A 147 -18.41 5.74 7.75
CA GLY A 147 -17.63 6.72 7.01
C GLY A 147 -16.12 6.61 7.23
N VAL A 148 -15.38 7.13 6.26
CA VAL A 148 -13.92 7.26 6.33
C VAL A 148 -13.52 8.64 5.85
N THR A 149 -12.76 9.37 6.67
CA THR A 149 -12.14 10.63 6.24
C THR A 149 -10.63 10.53 6.39
N GLY A 150 -9.89 11.27 5.57
CA GLY A 150 -8.45 11.25 5.67
C GLY A 150 -7.76 12.41 4.97
N SER A 151 -6.46 12.50 5.23
CA SER A 151 -5.58 13.41 4.51
C SER A 151 -4.27 12.72 4.15
N TYR A 152 -3.72 13.11 2.99
CA TYR A 152 -2.38 12.71 2.58
C TYR A 152 -1.70 13.87 1.87
N MET A 153 -0.67 14.41 2.48
CA MET A 153 0.06 15.56 1.95
C MET A 153 1.53 15.23 1.73
N SER A 154 2.04 15.59 0.56
CA SER A 154 3.43 15.45 0.16
C SER A 154 4.00 16.79 -0.33
N GLY A 155 5.32 16.90 -0.43
CA GLY A 155 5.97 18.10 -0.92
C GLY A 155 6.05 18.13 -2.45
N PRO A 156 6.00 19.33 -3.10
CA PRO A 156 6.04 19.43 -4.55
C PRO A 156 7.38 18.96 -5.15
N ALA A 157 8.46 19.07 -4.42
CA ALA A 157 9.79 18.62 -4.86
C ALA A 157 9.85 17.10 -5.14
N TYR A 158 8.95 16.32 -4.57
CA TYR A 158 8.84 14.89 -4.81
C TYR A 158 8.45 14.56 -6.25
N PHE A 159 7.84 15.52 -6.96
CA PHE A 159 7.29 15.37 -8.30
C PHE A 159 7.93 16.28 -9.34
N ALA A 160 9.02 16.95 -9.00
CA ALA A 160 9.66 17.96 -9.85
C ALA A 160 10.06 17.48 -11.27
N GLY A 161 10.12 16.18 -11.49
CA GLY A 161 10.38 15.57 -12.80
C GLY A 161 9.15 14.98 -13.50
N VAL A 162 7.94 15.13 -12.92
CA VAL A 162 6.71 14.47 -13.41
C VAL A 162 5.57 15.49 -13.54
N PRO A 163 5.58 16.30 -14.61
CA PRO A 163 4.66 17.44 -14.76
C PRO A 163 3.18 17.04 -14.94
N ASP A 164 2.90 15.78 -15.24
CA ASP A 164 1.56 15.22 -15.44
C ASP A 164 0.99 14.57 -14.16
N TYR A 165 1.66 14.76 -13.01
CA TYR A 165 1.31 14.13 -11.74
C TYR A 165 1.32 12.59 -11.71
N SER A 166 1.74 11.90 -12.77
CA SER A 166 1.73 10.42 -12.79
C SER A 166 2.52 9.83 -11.63
N GLY A 167 3.64 10.46 -11.23
CA GLY A 167 4.42 10.10 -10.05
C GLY A 167 3.60 10.19 -8.76
N PHE A 168 2.82 11.27 -8.56
CA PHE A 168 1.96 11.43 -7.39
C PHE A 168 0.84 10.40 -7.37
N TYR A 169 0.17 10.20 -8.49
CA TYR A 169 -0.95 9.27 -8.56
C TYR A 169 -0.51 7.83 -8.36
N LEU A 170 0.48 7.38 -9.13
CA LEU A 170 0.96 6.00 -9.10
C LEU A 170 1.77 5.65 -7.83
N HIS A 171 2.46 6.61 -7.22
CA HIS A 171 3.28 6.33 -6.05
C HIS A 171 2.58 6.60 -4.71
N HIS A 172 1.60 7.51 -4.68
CA HIS A 172 0.96 7.94 -3.43
C HIS A 172 -0.55 7.73 -3.41
N CYS A 173 -1.29 8.26 -4.39
CA CYS A 173 -2.75 8.13 -4.39
C CYS A 173 -3.22 6.68 -4.50
N VAL A 174 -2.50 5.81 -5.21
CA VAL A 174 -2.81 4.40 -5.34
C VAL A 174 -2.95 3.68 -3.98
N HIS A 175 -2.20 4.10 -2.97
CA HIS A 175 -2.34 3.55 -1.63
C HIS A 175 -3.71 3.82 -0.99
N TYR A 176 -4.30 4.97 -1.28
CA TYR A 176 -5.62 5.33 -0.75
C TYR A 176 -6.75 4.68 -1.55
N MET A 177 -6.50 4.40 -2.83
CA MET A 177 -7.44 3.61 -3.65
C MET A 177 -7.52 2.15 -3.18
N ASP A 178 -6.49 1.64 -2.54
CA ASP A 178 -6.46 0.35 -1.86
C ASP A 178 -6.99 0.42 -0.41
N LEU A 179 -6.47 1.38 0.37
CA LEU A 179 -6.66 1.41 1.82
C LEU A 179 -8.08 1.80 2.25
N ILE A 180 -8.74 2.72 1.52
CA ILE A 180 -10.10 3.15 1.86
C ILE A 180 -11.12 2.02 1.68
N PRO A 181 -11.17 1.31 0.53
CA PRO A 181 -12.01 0.12 0.38
C PRO A 181 -11.71 -0.95 1.43
N TRP A 182 -10.44 -1.16 1.77
CA TRP A 182 -10.05 -2.13 2.78
C TRP A 182 -10.60 -1.78 4.18
N PHE A 183 -10.59 -0.50 4.59
CA PHE A 183 -11.21 -0.05 5.83
C PHE A 183 -12.73 -0.08 5.78
N ALA A 184 -13.32 0.34 4.65
CA ALA A 184 -14.76 0.32 4.47
C ALA A 184 -15.34 -1.10 4.37
N GLY A 185 -14.50 -2.09 4.02
CA GLY A 185 -14.92 -3.46 3.70
C GLY A 185 -15.78 -3.52 2.43
N SER A 186 -15.60 -2.58 1.49
CA SER A 186 -16.42 -2.44 0.29
C SER A 186 -15.73 -1.55 -0.74
N ALA A 187 -15.96 -1.83 -2.02
CA ALA A 187 -15.45 -1.04 -3.14
C ALA A 187 -16.09 0.35 -3.20
N PHE A 188 -15.45 1.27 -3.93
CA PHE A 188 -16.03 2.56 -4.27
C PHE A 188 -17.20 2.37 -5.25
N ASP A 189 -18.33 3.00 -4.94
CA ASP A 189 -19.51 3.11 -5.83
C ASP A 189 -19.46 4.41 -6.63
N ASP A 190 -19.42 5.57 -5.96
CA ASP A 190 -19.33 6.88 -6.60
C ASP A 190 -18.14 7.70 -6.10
N MET A 191 -17.66 8.59 -6.97
CA MET A 191 -16.56 9.52 -6.70
C MET A 191 -16.84 10.89 -7.29
N ALA A 192 -16.48 11.93 -6.53
CA ALA A 192 -16.49 13.32 -7.00
C ALA A 192 -15.21 14.03 -6.52
N VAL A 193 -14.60 14.82 -7.40
CA VAL A 193 -13.33 15.51 -7.12
C VAL A 193 -13.48 17.01 -7.24
N ARG A 194 -12.77 17.75 -6.40
CA ARG A 194 -12.51 19.19 -6.52
C ARG A 194 -11.02 19.42 -6.36
N THR A 195 -10.46 20.28 -7.22
CA THR A 195 -9.02 20.53 -7.27
C THR A 195 -8.69 22.01 -7.17
N VAL A 196 -7.50 22.30 -6.67
CA VAL A 196 -6.84 23.60 -6.80
C VAL A 196 -5.38 23.34 -7.20
N GLU A 197 -4.95 23.96 -8.29
CA GLU A 197 -3.56 24.00 -8.72
C GLU A 197 -3.07 25.45 -8.68
N THR A 198 -2.11 25.77 -7.83
CA THR A 198 -1.58 27.14 -7.66
C THR A 198 -0.34 27.40 -8.51
N ALA A 199 0.38 26.37 -8.89
CA ALA A 199 1.52 26.37 -9.78
C ALA A 199 1.74 24.93 -10.28
N PRO A 200 2.47 24.70 -11.37
CA PRO A 200 2.84 23.36 -11.82
C PRO A 200 3.47 22.53 -10.68
N GLY A 201 2.91 21.37 -10.37
CA GLY A 201 3.33 20.51 -9.27
C GLY A 201 2.79 20.87 -7.89
N HIS A 202 1.94 21.91 -7.75
CA HIS A 202 1.31 22.34 -6.51
C HIS A 202 -0.20 22.09 -6.56
N LEU A 203 -0.59 20.82 -6.39
CA LEU A 203 -1.95 20.33 -6.45
C LEU A 203 -2.52 20.07 -5.04
N LEU A 204 -3.74 20.52 -4.82
CA LEU A 204 -4.61 20.07 -3.73
C LEU A 204 -5.89 19.51 -4.33
N LEU A 205 -6.32 18.35 -3.86
CA LEU A 205 -7.57 17.73 -4.27
C LEU A 205 -8.39 17.24 -3.07
N HIS A 206 -9.69 17.34 -3.19
CA HIS A 206 -10.67 16.69 -2.32
C HIS A 206 -11.38 15.61 -3.14
N LEU A 207 -11.24 14.37 -2.70
CA LEU A 207 -11.98 13.21 -3.22
C LEU A 207 -13.13 12.93 -2.24
N ASN A 208 -14.39 13.13 -2.68
CA ASN A 208 -15.57 12.66 -1.98
C ASN A 208 -16.01 11.34 -2.61
N PHE A 209 -16.48 10.39 -1.82
CA PHE A 209 -16.89 9.08 -2.31
C PHE A 209 -18.02 8.46 -1.52
N THR A 210 -18.71 7.53 -2.18
CA THR A 210 -19.56 6.52 -1.56
C THR A 210 -19.00 5.13 -1.85
N CYS A 211 -19.24 4.18 -0.96
CA CYS A 211 -18.92 2.77 -1.17
C CYS A 211 -20.23 1.98 -1.40
N GLU A 212 -20.13 0.83 -2.08
CA GLU A 212 -21.28 -0.02 -2.40
C GLU A 212 -22.10 -0.44 -1.17
N ASN A 213 -21.46 -0.58 0.01
CA ASN A 213 -22.14 -0.88 1.27
C ASN A 213 -22.81 0.34 1.92
N GLY A 214 -22.76 1.52 1.27
CA GLY A 214 -23.33 2.78 1.73
C GLY A 214 -22.45 3.60 2.68
N ALA A 215 -21.20 3.19 2.94
CA ALA A 215 -20.24 4.05 3.65
C ALA A 215 -19.86 5.25 2.77
N ILE A 216 -19.66 6.41 3.40
CA ILE A 216 -19.32 7.67 2.70
C ILE A 216 -17.98 8.22 3.20
N GLY A 217 -17.37 9.11 2.45
CA GLY A 217 -16.17 9.75 2.97
C GLY A 217 -15.54 10.83 2.10
N THR A 218 -14.46 11.37 2.65
CA THR A 218 -13.64 12.39 1.98
C THR A 218 -12.18 12.15 2.28
N VAL A 219 -11.35 12.17 1.25
CA VAL A 219 -9.88 12.20 1.40
C VAL A 219 -9.34 13.46 0.74
N VAL A 220 -8.52 14.20 1.50
CA VAL A 220 -7.80 15.36 1.00
C VAL A 220 -6.38 14.94 0.67
N MET A 221 -5.98 15.08 -0.59
CA MET A 221 -4.63 14.70 -1.03
C MET A 221 -3.95 15.88 -1.73
N GLY A 222 -2.63 15.97 -1.63
CA GLY A 222 -1.95 17.05 -2.30
C GLY A 222 -0.43 16.98 -2.25
N THR A 223 0.16 17.87 -3.05
CA THR A 223 1.60 18.03 -3.19
C THR A 223 2.09 19.37 -2.61
N ILE A 224 1.29 20.01 -1.76
CA ILE A 224 1.52 21.38 -1.27
C ILE A 224 2.16 21.46 0.12
N GLN A 225 2.63 20.34 0.66
CA GLN A 225 3.24 20.32 1.97
C GLN A 225 4.59 21.05 1.98
N SER A 226 4.87 21.79 3.06
CA SER A 226 6.12 22.53 3.23
C SER A 226 7.32 21.66 3.57
N ARG A 227 7.10 20.42 4.03
CA ARG A 227 8.14 19.44 4.40
C ARG A 227 8.20 18.31 3.39
N GLY A 228 9.40 17.76 3.18
CA GLY A 228 9.60 16.65 2.24
C GLY A 228 9.02 15.31 2.70
N THR A 229 8.79 15.11 4.00
CA THR A 229 8.19 13.87 4.52
C THR A 229 6.67 13.97 4.42
N PRO A 230 5.98 13.01 3.79
CA PRO A 230 4.53 12.98 3.76
C PRO A 230 3.92 12.92 5.16
N THR A 231 2.76 13.58 5.32
CA THR A 231 1.90 13.43 6.51
C THR A 231 0.58 12.82 6.09
N GLU A 232 0.02 12.00 6.97
CA GLU A 232 -1.23 11.31 6.69
C GLU A 232 -2.04 11.06 7.95
N ASP A 233 -3.35 11.28 7.85
CA ASP A 233 -4.30 11.04 8.93
C ASP A 233 -5.53 10.33 8.36
N ILE A 234 -6.08 9.40 9.12
CA ILE A 234 -7.31 8.68 8.77
C ILE A 234 -8.21 8.61 9.98
N THR A 235 -9.49 8.93 9.77
CA THR A 235 -10.54 8.73 10.76
C THR A 235 -11.60 7.78 10.20
N ILE A 236 -11.90 6.71 10.93
CA ILE A 236 -12.91 5.71 10.58
C ILE A 236 -14.06 5.83 11.58
N MET A 237 -15.27 5.96 11.08
CA MET A 237 -16.48 6.20 11.85
C MET A 237 -17.44 5.02 11.75
N GLY A 238 -17.91 4.55 12.90
CA GLY A 238 -19.01 3.63 13.05
C GLY A 238 -20.10 4.24 13.92
N ASP A 239 -21.15 3.50 14.23
CA ASP A 239 -22.20 3.96 15.14
C ASP A 239 -21.67 4.04 16.58
N HIS A 240 -21.59 5.21 17.16
CA HIS A 240 -20.97 5.50 18.47
C HIS A 240 -19.52 4.97 18.61
N ARG A 241 -18.80 4.81 17.51
CA ARG A 241 -17.43 4.32 17.43
C ARG A 241 -16.60 5.20 16.50
N ARG A 242 -15.35 5.43 16.85
CA ARG A 242 -14.42 6.17 16.00
C ARG A 242 -13.00 5.69 16.22
N ILE A 243 -12.27 5.48 15.12
CA ILE A 243 -10.83 5.23 15.14
C ILE A 243 -10.14 6.41 14.46
N GLU A 244 -9.12 6.94 15.08
CA GLU A 244 -8.23 7.96 14.50
C GLU A 244 -6.82 7.38 14.39
N ILE A 245 -6.21 7.54 13.23
CA ILE A 245 -4.86 7.07 12.93
C ILE A 245 -4.04 8.25 12.47
N GLU A 246 -2.95 8.57 13.15
CA GLU A 246 -2.04 9.64 12.80
C GLU A 246 -0.71 9.06 12.32
N ASN A 247 -0.29 9.48 11.12
CA ASN A 247 0.97 9.10 10.47
C ASN A 247 1.23 7.59 10.47
N VAL A 248 0.19 6.79 10.23
CA VAL A 248 0.17 5.32 10.20
C VAL A 248 0.64 4.62 11.47
N ILE A 249 0.88 5.36 12.54
CA ILE A 249 1.52 4.89 13.79
C ILE A 249 0.59 5.04 14.97
N ASN A 250 0.20 6.28 15.31
CA ASN A 250 -0.59 6.56 16.50
C ASN A 250 -2.07 6.22 16.27
N VAL A 251 -2.69 5.53 17.22
CA VAL A 251 -4.09 5.14 17.13
C VAL A 251 -4.85 5.59 18.37
N ARG A 252 -6.03 6.18 18.15
CA ARG A 252 -7.03 6.40 19.20
C ARG A 252 -8.33 5.69 18.79
N TYR A 253 -8.88 4.92 19.70
CA TYR A 253 -10.16 4.23 19.50
C TYR A 253 -11.17 4.68 20.55
N PHE A 254 -12.20 5.38 20.11
CA PHE A 254 -13.33 5.83 20.90
C PHE A 254 -14.46 4.83 20.74
N ARG A 255 -14.85 4.17 21.82
CA ARG A 255 -15.74 3.01 21.77
C ARG A 255 -17.04 3.15 22.55
N ASN A 256 -17.12 4.14 23.42
CA ASN A 256 -18.31 4.39 24.24
C ASN A 256 -18.80 5.83 24.00
N PRO A 257 -20.11 6.08 24.15
CA PRO A 257 -20.62 7.45 24.18
C PRO A 257 -19.94 8.24 25.30
N PRO A 258 -19.59 9.52 25.04
CA PRO A 258 -18.97 10.36 26.05
C PRO A 258 -19.93 10.56 27.23
N PHE A 259 -19.39 10.62 28.43
CA PHE A 259 -20.13 11.05 29.61
C PHE A 259 -20.61 12.49 29.44
N LYS A 260 -21.70 12.85 30.11
CA LYS A 260 -22.07 14.25 30.24
C LYS A 260 -21.08 14.96 31.15
N ALA A 261 -20.82 16.21 30.93
CA ALA A 261 -19.85 16.99 31.71
C ALA A 261 -20.23 17.05 33.20
N GLU A 262 -21.51 16.95 33.51
CA GLU A 262 -22.06 16.93 34.87
C GLU A 262 -21.94 15.56 35.57
N ASP A 263 -21.58 14.49 34.82
CA ASP A 263 -21.38 13.18 35.41
C ASP A 263 -20.08 13.17 36.23
N PRO A 264 -20.15 12.87 37.55
CA PRO A 264 -18.95 12.83 38.40
C PRO A 264 -17.88 11.85 37.92
N ALA A 265 -18.25 10.83 37.16
CA ALA A 265 -17.33 9.85 36.57
C ALA A 265 -16.63 10.36 35.31
N ALA A 266 -17.12 11.43 34.65
CA ALA A 266 -16.62 11.89 33.36
C ALA A 266 -15.14 12.27 33.37
N SER A 267 -14.67 12.86 34.46
CA SER A 267 -13.27 13.31 34.60
C SER A 267 -12.27 12.21 34.94
N LEU A 268 -12.78 11.06 35.41
CA LEU A 268 -11.97 9.95 35.91
C LEU A 268 -12.10 8.66 35.11
N ALA A 269 -13.02 8.64 34.17
CA ALA A 269 -13.29 7.47 33.33
C ALA A 269 -12.19 7.19 32.27
N GLY A 270 -11.03 7.79 32.42
CA GLY A 270 -9.92 7.61 31.51
C GLY A 270 -9.67 6.15 31.17
N GLY A 271 -9.75 5.80 29.89
CA GLY A 271 -9.53 4.47 29.36
C GLY A 271 -10.78 3.61 29.19
N ALA A 272 -11.94 3.95 29.76
CA ALA A 272 -13.16 3.15 29.55
C ALA A 272 -13.77 3.40 28.17
N ASP A 273 -13.77 4.62 27.72
CA ASP A 273 -14.35 5.11 26.46
C ASP A 273 -13.33 5.36 25.35
N THR A 274 -12.06 5.58 25.72
CA THR A 274 -10.99 5.83 24.74
C THR A 274 -9.79 4.95 25.02
N LEU A 275 -9.32 4.23 24.00
CA LEU A 275 -8.06 3.50 24.02
C LEU A 275 -7.07 4.20 23.11
N SER A 276 -5.84 4.38 23.56
CA SER A 276 -4.76 4.95 22.76
C SER A 276 -3.60 3.97 22.65
N TRP A 277 -3.00 3.89 21.48
CA TRP A 277 -1.77 3.18 21.24
C TRP A 277 -0.75 4.11 20.57
N THR A 278 0.43 4.16 21.13
CA THR A 278 1.58 4.90 20.60
C THR A 278 2.81 4.03 20.87
N PRO A 279 3.75 3.89 19.91
CA PRO A 279 4.95 3.12 20.16
C PRO A 279 5.76 3.77 21.30
N ASN A 280 6.29 2.95 22.21
CA ASN A 280 7.24 3.49 23.16
C ASN A 280 8.58 3.79 22.43
N PHE A 281 9.36 4.70 23.01
CA PHE A 281 10.59 5.19 22.39
C PHE A 281 11.60 4.07 22.07
N THR A 282 11.68 3.05 22.90
CA THR A 282 12.64 1.95 22.75
C THR A 282 12.20 0.97 21.63
N ALA A 283 10.91 0.67 21.53
CA ALA A 283 10.37 -0.20 20.49
C ALA A 283 10.41 0.47 19.12
N ALA A 284 10.11 1.76 19.03
CA ALA A 284 10.05 2.51 17.79
C ALA A 284 11.36 2.50 16.98
N ALA A 285 12.50 2.35 17.63
CA ALA A 285 13.81 2.32 16.98
C ALA A 285 14.05 1.04 16.16
N ASN A 286 13.36 -0.06 16.50
CA ASN A 286 13.60 -1.39 15.91
C ASN A 286 12.38 -1.99 15.20
N GLU A 287 11.23 -1.30 15.21
CA GLU A 287 10.00 -1.80 14.60
C GLU A 287 9.78 -1.24 13.20
N ASP A 288 9.31 -2.08 12.31
CA ASP A 288 8.84 -1.69 10.98
C ASP A 288 7.41 -1.13 11.07
N HIS A 289 7.29 0.14 11.42
CA HIS A 289 5.98 0.81 11.49
C HIS A 289 5.31 0.99 10.12
N LYS A 290 6.05 0.84 9.02
CA LYS A 290 5.51 0.94 7.66
C LYS A 290 4.86 -0.34 7.17
N GLY A 291 5.17 -1.50 7.78
CA GLY A 291 4.49 -2.77 7.53
C GLY A 291 5.14 -3.69 6.52
N TYR A 292 6.35 -3.42 6.07
CA TYR A 292 7.04 -4.27 5.08
C TYR A 292 7.33 -5.67 5.61
N ALA A 293 7.74 -5.79 6.88
CA ALA A 293 8.01 -7.09 7.49
C ALA A 293 6.76 -7.98 7.53
N ALA A 294 5.62 -7.42 7.95
CA ALA A 294 4.37 -8.17 8.05
C ALA A 294 3.78 -8.50 6.67
N LEU A 295 3.91 -7.60 5.70
CA LEU A 295 3.54 -7.87 4.30
C LEU A 295 4.37 -9.02 3.73
N MET A 296 5.69 -9.01 3.89
CA MET A 296 6.55 -10.08 3.39
C MET A 296 6.31 -11.42 4.12
N ALA A 297 5.89 -11.39 5.39
CA ALA A 297 5.46 -12.60 6.10
C ALA A 297 4.21 -13.22 5.47
N ASP A 298 3.22 -12.41 5.11
CA ASP A 298 2.01 -12.91 4.44
C ASP A 298 2.28 -13.32 2.98
N ALA A 299 3.18 -12.63 2.27
CA ALA A 299 3.64 -13.08 0.95
C ALA A 299 4.31 -14.46 1.01
N ALA A 300 5.16 -14.71 2.01
CA ALA A 300 5.77 -16.02 2.22
C ALA A 300 4.75 -17.12 2.48
N LYS A 301 3.69 -16.84 3.25
CA LYS A 301 2.56 -17.76 3.45
C LYS A 301 1.84 -18.05 2.14
N ALA A 302 1.54 -17.01 1.35
CA ALA A 302 0.88 -17.16 0.05
C ALA A 302 1.71 -18.07 -0.88
N PHE A 303 3.04 -17.90 -0.93
CA PHE A 303 3.92 -18.73 -1.74
C PHE A 303 3.95 -20.20 -1.28
N ARG A 304 3.71 -20.47 0.00
CA ARG A 304 3.59 -21.83 0.56
C ARG A 304 2.17 -22.42 0.43
N GLY A 305 1.21 -21.65 -0.09
CA GLY A 305 -0.20 -22.06 -0.13
C GLY A 305 -0.88 -22.04 1.26
N GLU A 306 -0.33 -21.31 2.21
CA GLU A 306 -0.87 -21.16 3.55
C GLU A 306 -1.91 -20.03 3.60
N ALA A 307 -2.81 -20.08 4.59
CA ALA A 307 -3.78 -19.01 4.82
C ALA A 307 -3.08 -17.67 5.13
N ASN A 308 -3.48 -16.64 4.41
CA ASN A 308 -2.89 -15.31 4.53
C ASN A 308 -3.95 -14.22 4.25
N THR A 309 -3.59 -12.97 4.47
CA THR A 309 -4.42 -11.78 4.21
C THR A 309 -3.72 -10.78 3.29
N ALA A 310 -2.74 -11.27 2.53
CA ALA A 310 -1.97 -10.43 1.63
C ALA A 310 -2.86 -9.82 0.53
N PRO A 311 -2.68 -8.54 0.19
CA PRO A 311 -3.36 -7.95 -0.96
C PRO A 311 -2.88 -8.66 -2.23
N ASP A 312 -3.82 -9.23 -2.96
CA ASP A 312 -3.55 -9.94 -4.19
C ASP A 312 -3.71 -9.03 -5.43
N ILE A 313 -3.55 -9.61 -6.61
CA ILE A 313 -3.67 -8.87 -7.86
C ILE A 313 -5.11 -8.38 -8.12
N THR A 314 -6.14 -8.97 -7.51
CA THR A 314 -7.51 -8.48 -7.65
C THR A 314 -7.69 -7.18 -6.87
N ASP A 315 -7.08 -7.05 -5.69
CA ASP A 315 -6.94 -5.77 -4.98
C ASP A 315 -6.17 -4.75 -5.85
N GLY A 316 -5.11 -5.22 -6.51
CA GLY A 316 -4.32 -4.40 -7.44
C GLY A 316 -5.15 -3.85 -8.60
N VAL A 317 -5.96 -4.68 -9.24
CA VAL A 317 -6.89 -4.27 -10.32
C VAL A 317 -7.87 -3.24 -9.80
N SER A 318 -8.55 -3.51 -8.68
CA SER A 318 -9.54 -2.59 -8.07
C SER A 318 -8.94 -1.23 -7.73
N ALA A 319 -7.72 -1.22 -7.16
CA ALA A 319 -7.01 0.01 -6.85
C ALA A 319 -6.65 0.81 -8.10
N MET A 320 -6.21 0.15 -9.18
CA MET A 320 -5.87 0.81 -10.44
C MET A 320 -7.11 1.35 -11.17
N GLU A 321 -8.22 0.62 -11.18
CA GLU A 321 -9.50 1.08 -11.75
C GLU A 321 -10.02 2.33 -11.00
N SER A 322 -9.95 2.30 -9.66
CA SER A 322 -10.32 3.44 -8.82
C SER A 322 -9.40 4.64 -9.05
N LEU A 323 -8.10 4.39 -9.24
CA LEU A 323 -7.12 5.44 -9.55
C LEU A 323 -7.40 6.10 -10.90
N GLU A 324 -7.66 5.33 -11.95
CA GLU A 324 -8.01 5.84 -13.28
C GLU A 324 -9.28 6.69 -13.24
N ARG A 325 -10.32 6.22 -12.53
CA ARG A 325 -11.54 6.98 -12.32
C ARG A 325 -11.29 8.31 -11.62
N MET A 326 -10.51 8.30 -10.54
CA MET A 326 -10.14 9.51 -9.81
C MET A 326 -9.34 10.49 -10.68
N THR A 327 -8.34 10.01 -11.42
CA THR A 327 -7.49 10.87 -12.27
C THR A 327 -8.28 11.49 -13.42
N ALA A 328 -9.21 10.76 -14.03
CA ALA A 328 -10.11 11.29 -15.04
C ALA A 328 -10.99 12.44 -14.49
N LEU A 329 -11.49 12.31 -13.26
CA LEU A 329 -12.26 13.35 -12.58
C LEU A 329 -11.40 14.58 -12.25
N ILE A 330 -10.13 14.39 -11.86
CA ILE A 330 -9.17 15.47 -11.62
C ILE A 330 -8.93 16.26 -12.90
N ASP A 331 -8.64 15.58 -13.99
CA ASP A 331 -8.39 16.20 -15.29
C ASP A 331 -9.59 17.01 -15.79
N ASP A 332 -10.81 16.51 -15.56
CA ASP A 332 -12.03 17.19 -15.92
C ASP A 332 -12.27 18.46 -15.06
N ASP A 333 -12.07 18.39 -13.74
CA ASP A 333 -12.20 19.54 -12.84
C ASP A 333 -11.13 20.61 -13.14
N LEU A 334 -9.89 20.24 -13.40
CA LEU A 334 -8.81 21.16 -13.80
C LEU A 334 -9.11 21.84 -15.13
N ARG A 335 -9.60 21.10 -16.13
CA ARG A 335 -10.00 21.68 -17.43
C ARG A 335 -11.15 22.70 -17.30
N ARG A 336 -12.13 22.44 -16.44
CA ARG A 336 -13.25 23.37 -16.19
C ARG A 336 -12.81 24.67 -15.52
N ARG A 337 -11.78 24.61 -14.65
CA ARG A 337 -11.27 25.79 -13.92
C ARG A 337 -10.32 26.66 -14.73
N ARG A 338 -9.74 26.12 -15.80
CA ARG A 338 -8.89 26.89 -16.72
C ARG A 338 -9.69 27.65 -17.79
N LYS A 339 -11.00 27.43 -17.88
CA LYS A 339 -11.96 28.19 -18.69
C LYS A 339 -12.56 29.33 -17.89
#